data_d5f0d5e0f38cbfb4587ddc94b2a6fef9
#
_entry.id   d5f0d5e0f38cbfb4587ddc94b2a6fef9
#
_cell.length_a   1.000
_cell.length_b   1.000
_cell.length_c   1.000
_cell.angle_alpha   90.00
_cell.angle_beta   90.00
_cell.angle_gamma   90.00
#
_symmetry.space_group_name_H-M   'P 1'
#
loop_
_entity.id
_entity.type
_entity.pdbx_description
1 polymer ?
#
loop_
_entity_poly.entity_id
_entity_poly.type
_entity_poly.pdbx_seq_one_letter_code
_entity_poly.pdbx_strand_id
1 'polypeptide(L)'
;MRTLRFVVLALLTTLALPAAASPAPASTSFAIAGYEYAFTSTVGTFAGNGKGDAGGKVFWNATVKHDKLGSKPTYVNGGSFAMTIAGPGTSVDAVVGTFSFHGGMITTLDRGTNCTNQRYRVADTLQDVSTTTTSNGTGTFIVTLTHYRHRILGRCVAYKARVAGTLSFTF
;
A
#
# COMPACT_ATOMS: atom_id res chain seq x y z
N MET A 1 -17.50 -45.37 72.15
CA MET A 1 -17.03 -44.07 71.72
C MET A 1 -16.66 -44.16 70.21
N ARG A 2 -17.47 -43.64 69.33
CA ARG A 2 -17.22 -43.65 67.85
C ARG A 2 -16.84 -42.20 67.43
N THR A 3 -15.56 -42.02 67.02
CA THR A 3 -15.03 -40.76 66.55
C THR A 3 -15.44 -40.55 65.06
N LEU A 4 -16.23 -39.57 64.84
CA LEU A 4 -16.69 -39.10 63.53
C LEU A 4 -15.59 -38.21 62.90
N ARG A 5 -14.96 -38.66 61.79
CA ARG A 5 -13.98 -37.86 61.04
C ARG A 5 -14.70 -37.12 59.95
N PHE A 6 -14.76 -35.78 60.05
CA PHE A 6 -15.22 -34.93 58.99
C PHE A 6 -14.07 -34.72 57.96
N VAL A 7 -14.30 -35.14 56.74
CA VAL A 7 -13.44 -34.80 55.59
C VAL A 7 -14.00 -33.53 54.97
N VAL A 8 -13.27 -32.43 55.09
CA VAL A 8 -13.58 -31.17 54.42
C VAL A 8 -12.97 -31.23 53.01
N LEU A 9 -13.82 -31.37 52.01
CA LEU A 9 -13.43 -31.32 50.61
C LEU A 9 -13.39 -29.85 50.15
N ALA A 10 -12.20 -29.27 50.04
CA ALA A 10 -12.02 -27.91 49.52
C ALA A 10 -12.12 -27.93 47.98
N LEU A 11 -13.23 -27.38 47.46
CA LEU A 11 -13.41 -27.17 46.03
C LEU A 11 -12.61 -25.93 45.62
N LEU A 12 -11.47 -26.10 44.96
CA LEU A 12 -10.75 -25.02 44.29
C LEU A 12 -11.46 -24.70 42.93
N THR A 13 -12.27 -23.66 42.90
CA THR A 13 -12.80 -23.08 41.66
C THR A 13 -11.72 -22.20 41.03
N THR A 14 -11.05 -22.68 40.01
CA THR A 14 -10.15 -21.88 39.18
C THR A 14 -11.01 -20.92 38.32
N LEU A 15 -11.04 -19.63 38.68
CA LEU A 15 -11.56 -18.59 37.80
C LEU A 15 -10.65 -18.44 36.59
N ALA A 16 -11.04 -18.96 35.42
CA ALA A 16 -10.38 -18.67 34.18
C ALA A 16 -10.73 -17.20 33.83
N LEU A 17 -9.76 -16.30 33.96
CA LEU A 17 -9.86 -14.92 33.43
C LEU A 17 -9.96 -15.02 31.90
N PRO A 18 -10.95 -14.36 31.27
CA PRO A 18 -10.99 -14.28 29.82
C PRO A 18 -9.73 -13.56 29.33
N ALA A 19 -8.98 -14.19 28.43
CA ALA A 19 -7.86 -13.55 27.76
C ALA A 19 -8.38 -12.30 27.05
N ALA A 20 -7.86 -11.13 27.40
CA ALA A 20 -8.17 -9.90 26.72
C ALA A 20 -7.79 -10.06 25.25
N ALA A 21 -8.75 -9.95 24.34
CA ALA A 21 -8.50 -9.98 22.91
C ALA A 21 -7.54 -8.83 22.59
N SER A 22 -6.41 -9.13 21.95
CA SER A 22 -5.52 -8.08 21.46
C SER A 22 -6.30 -7.17 20.51
N PRO A 23 -6.16 -5.84 20.63
CA PRO A 23 -6.82 -4.92 19.73
C PRO A 23 -6.42 -5.26 18.27
N ALA A 24 -7.38 -5.26 17.36
CA ALA A 24 -7.10 -5.45 15.95
C ALA A 24 -6.14 -4.34 15.46
N PRO A 25 -5.18 -4.66 14.59
CA PRO A 25 -4.25 -3.68 14.05
C PRO A 25 -5.02 -2.53 13.37
N ALA A 26 -4.62 -1.30 13.64
CA ALA A 26 -5.24 -0.12 13.04
C ALA A 26 -4.92 -0.08 11.54
N SER A 27 -5.95 0.02 10.71
CA SER A 27 -5.82 0.14 9.26
C SER A 27 -6.29 1.53 8.81
N THR A 28 -5.52 2.15 7.92
CA THR A 28 -5.84 3.46 7.34
C THR A 28 -5.74 3.39 5.83
N SER A 29 -6.74 3.94 5.12
CA SER A 29 -6.80 3.93 3.67
C SER A 29 -6.82 5.36 3.10
N PHE A 30 -6.26 5.50 1.89
CA PHE A 30 -6.14 6.77 1.18
C PHE A 30 -6.51 6.56 -0.29
N ALA A 31 -7.39 7.41 -0.80
CA ALA A 31 -7.57 7.56 -2.23
C ALA A 31 -6.46 8.48 -2.76
N ILE A 32 -5.66 7.98 -3.68
CA ILE A 32 -4.51 8.70 -4.24
C ILE A 32 -4.65 8.94 -5.73
N ALA A 33 -4.15 10.08 -6.19
CA ALA A 33 -4.04 10.43 -7.59
C ALA A 33 -2.73 11.18 -7.84
N GLY A 34 -2.21 11.08 -9.06
CA GLY A 34 -0.94 11.72 -9.40
C GLY A 34 -0.53 11.49 -10.85
N TYR A 35 0.75 11.56 -11.08
CA TYR A 35 1.35 11.39 -12.39
C TYR A 35 2.70 10.68 -12.29
N GLU A 36 3.08 10.01 -13.35
CA GLU A 36 4.42 9.52 -13.58
C GLU A 36 5.24 10.64 -14.22
N TYR A 37 6.28 11.09 -13.54
CA TYR A 37 7.10 12.22 -14.03
C TYR A 37 8.46 11.78 -14.59
N ALA A 38 8.88 10.56 -14.32
CA ALA A 38 10.05 9.95 -14.92
C ALA A 38 9.85 8.44 -15.05
N PHE A 39 10.29 7.89 -16.16
CA PHE A 39 10.22 6.45 -16.40
C PHE A 39 11.36 5.96 -17.28
N THR A 40 11.71 4.70 -17.07
CA THR A 40 12.57 3.89 -17.95
C THR A 40 11.81 2.62 -18.34
N SER A 41 12.46 1.70 -19.02
CA SER A 41 11.87 0.40 -19.34
C SER A 41 11.57 -0.49 -18.10
N THR A 42 12.15 -0.17 -16.93
CA THR A 42 12.11 -0.97 -15.71
C THR A 42 11.92 -0.17 -14.43
N VAL A 43 11.73 1.12 -14.53
CA VAL A 43 11.50 2.00 -13.37
C VAL A 43 10.45 3.05 -13.72
N GLY A 44 9.43 3.18 -12.89
CA GLY A 44 8.48 4.29 -12.89
C GLY A 44 8.63 5.14 -11.63
N THR A 45 8.60 6.46 -11.76
CA THR A 45 8.67 7.40 -10.65
C THR A 45 7.42 8.27 -10.65
N PHE A 46 6.75 8.29 -9.53
CA PHE A 46 5.41 8.84 -9.37
C PHE A 46 5.38 9.91 -8.28
N ALA A 47 4.51 10.89 -8.44
CA ALA A 47 4.18 11.83 -7.39
C ALA A 47 2.71 12.26 -7.51
N GLY A 48 2.12 12.64 -6.39
CA GLY A 48 0.74 13.05 -6.38
C GLY A 48 0.22 13.49 -5.02
N ASN A 49 -1.08 13.57 -4.96
CA ASN A 49 -1.81 13.89 -3.75
C ASN A 49 -2.95 12.90 -3.53
N GLY A 50 -3.62 13.00 -2.41
CA GLY A 50 -4.74 12.17 -2.08
C GLY A 50 -5.49 12.66 -0.87
N LYS A 51 -6.46 11.86 -0.44
CA LYS A 51 -7.30 12.12 0.70
C LYS A 51 -7.48 10.83 1.50
N GLY A 52 -7.27 10.91 2.80
CA GLY A 52 -7.56 9.82 3.72
C GLY A 52 -9.03 9.76 4.09
N ASP A 53 -9.49 8.63 4.57
CA ASP A 53 -10.86 8.40 5.03
C ASP A 53 -11.24 9.37 6.17
N ALA A 54 -10.29 9.75 7.01
CA ALA A 54 -10.45 10.75 8.05
C ALA A 54 -10.37 12.21 7.56
N GLY A 55 -10.27 12.46 6.24
CA GLY A 55 -10.30 13.79 5.65
C GLY A 55 -8.95 14.50 5.51
N GLY A 56 -7.85 13.92 5.97
CA GLY A 56 -6.49 14.48 5.82
C GLY A 56 -6.05 14.54 4.36
N LYS A 57 -5.36 15.64 3.99
CA LYS A 57 -4.69 15.75 2.68
C LYS A 57 -3.36 15.00 2.76
N VAL A 58 -3.02 14.28 1.69
CA VAL A 58 -1.74 13.60 1.60
C VAL A 58 -0.99 14.02 0.35
N PHE A 59 0.33 14.08 0.45
CA PHE A 59 1.26 14.22 -0.66
C PHE A 59 2.13 12.97 -0.66
N TRP A 60 2.28 12.34 -1.80
CA TRP A 60 3.00 11.08 -1.90
C TRP A 60 3.94 11.06 -3.10
N ASN A 61 4.99 10.27 -2.99
CA ASN A 61 5.87 9.89 -4.08
C ASN A 61 6.23 8.40 -3.97
N ALA A 62 6.54 7.82 -5.10
CA ALA A 62 6.95 6.43 -5.19
C ALA A 62 7.92 6.20 -6.33
N THR A 63 8.89 5.32 -6.13
CA THR A 63 9.72 4.77 -7.19
C THR A 63 9.47 3.27 -7.23
N VAL A 64 8.95 2.77 -8.34
CA VAL A 64 8.63 1.36 -8.55
C VAL A 64 9.62 0.79 -9.55
N LYS A 65 10.41 -0.20 -9.12
CA LYS A 65 11.26 -1.02 -9.98
C LYS A 65 10.47 -2.24 -10.44
N HIS A 66 10.58 -2.60 -11.70
CA HIS A 66 9.79 -3.70 -12.26
C HIS A 66 10.49 -4.36 -13.45
N ASP A 67 10.05 -5.54 -13.84
CA ASP A 67 10.47 -6.17 -15.08
C ASP A 67 10.09 -5.31 -16.29
N LYS A 68 10.76 -5.52 -17.40
CA LYS A 68 10.41 -4.82 -18.65
C LYS A 68 8.93 -5.04 -18.97
N LEU A 69 8.20 -3.94 -19.18
CA LEU A 69 6.77 -3.99 -19.52
C LEU A 69 6.56 -4.84 -20.78
N GLY A 70 5.61 -5.76 -20.70
CA GLY A 70 5.34 -6.75 -21.75
C GLY A 70 5.89 -8.14 -21.47
N SER A 71 6.76 -8.31 -20.46
CA SER A 71 7.07 -9.62 -19.88
C SER A 71 5.81 -10.25 -19.32
N LYS A 72 5.78 -11.57 -19.24
CA LYS A 72 4.66 -12.32 -18.67
C LYS A 72 5.18 -13.40 -17.75
N PRO A 73 5.00 -13.26 -16.43
CA PRO A 73 4.47 -12.10 -15.70
C PRO A 73 5.42 -10.89 -15.69
N THR A 74 4.90 -9.68 -15.36
CA THR A 74 5.68 -8.49 -15.10
C THR A 74 5.63 -8.23 -13.60
N TYR A 75 6.70 -8.53 -12.89
CA TYR A 75 6.77 -8.36 -11.43
C TYR A 75 7.25 -6.97 -11.04
N VAL A 76 6.83 -6.54 -9.85
CA VAL A 76 7.47 -5.44 -9.13
C VAL A 76 8.72 -6.00 -8.45
N ASN A 77 9.85 -5.34 -8.63
CA ASN A 77 11.16 -5.78 -8.16
C ASN A 77 11.69 -4.89 -7.02
N GLY A 78 10.78 -4.23 -6.31
CA GLY A 78 11.10 -3.34 -5.20
C GLY A 78 10.94 -1.87 -5.56
N GLY A 79 11.49 -1.01 -4.73
CA GLY A 79 11.39 0.43 -4.85
C GLY A 79 11.12 1.09 -3.51
N SER A 80 10.80 2.38 -3.51
CA SER A 80 10.54 3.17 -2.30
C SER A 80 9.23 3.91 -2.40
N PHE A 81 8.63 4.14 -1.26
CA PHE A 81 7.42 4.92 -1.09
C PHE A 81 7.62 5.93 0.04
N ALA A 82 7.13 7.13 -0.14
CA ALA A 82 7.05 8.13 0.92
C ALA A 82 5.75 8.93 0.79
N MET A 83 5.17 9.27 1.93
CA MET A 83 3.96 10.07 2.02
C MET A 83 4.04 11.02 3.21
N THR A 84 3.45 12.20 3.05
CA THR A 84 3.27 13.19 4.10
C THR A 84 1.78 13.40 4.29
N ILE A 85 1.31 13.31 5.52
CA ILE A 85 -0.08 13.55 5.90
C ILE A 85 -0.17 14.95 6.51
N ALA A 86 -1.00 15.80 5.93
CA ALA A 86 -1.28 17.13 6.46
C ALA A 86 -2.78 17.22 6.81
N GLY A 87 -3.09 17.48 8.07
CA GLY A 87 -4.47 17.67 8.55
C GLY A 87 -4.61 18.96 9.36
N PRO A 88 -5.82 19.50 9.51
CA PRO A 88 -6.05 20.66 10.36
C PRO A 88 -5.72 20.28 11.82
N GLY A 89 -4.74 20.96 12.41
CA GLY A 89 -4.34 20.80 13.81
C GLY A 89 -3.45 19.59 14.12
N THR A 90 -2.96 18.89 13.10
CA THR A 90 -2.02 17.76 13.29
C THR A 90 -0.61 18.15 12.89
N SER A 91 0.39 17.65 13.64
CA SER A 91 1.76 17.58 13.16
C SER A 91 1.80 16.80 11.84
N VAL A 92 2.61 17.25 10.90
CA VAL A 92 2.84 16.56 9.64
C VAL A 92 3.43 15.18 9.94
N ASP A 93 2.67 14.13 9.64
CA ASP A 93 3.15 12.77 9.82
C ASP A 93 3.75 12.27 8.50
N ALA A 94 4.95 11.73 8.56
CA ALA A 94 5.62 11.13 7.41
C ALA A 94 5.49 9.61 7.48
N VAL A 95 5.08 9.00 6.38
CA VAL A 95 5.03 7.54 6.20
C VAL A 95 6.02 7.17 5.12
N VAL A 96 6.89 6.23 5.41
CA VAL A 96 7.83 5.66 4.43
C VAL A 96 7.70 4.15 4.38
N GLY A 97 8.08 3.53 3.27
CA GLY A 97 8.05 2.09 3.11
C GLY A 97 8.77 1.67 1.84
N THR A 98 8.93 0.37 1.65
CA THR A 98 9.55 -0.23 0.47
C THR A 98 8.58 -1.15 -0.26
N PHE A 99 8.66 -1.19 -1.58
CA PHE A 99 7.93 -2.18 -2.38
C PHE A 99 8.58 -3.55 -2.23
N SER A 100 7.77 -4.58 -2.07
CA SER A 100 8.26 -5.94 -1.91
C SER A 100 8.90 -6.46 -3.19
N PHE A 101 10.00 -7.19 -3.07
CA PHE A 101 10.60 -7.87 -4.20
C PHE A 101 9.72 -9.06 -4.62
N HIS A 102 9.21 -9.04 -5.86
CA HIS A 102 8.23 -10.00 -6.40
C HIS A 102 6.93 -10.11 -5.57
N GLY A 103 6.64 -9.12 -4.72
CA GLY A 103 5.41 -9.08 -3.90
C GLY A 103 4.19 -8.61 -4.66
N GLY A 104 4.38 -8.06 -5.86
CA GLY A 104 3.33 -7.52 -6.68
C GLY A 104 3.57 -7.66 -8.17
N MET A 105 2.56 -7.25 -8.95
CA MET A 105 2.56 -7.38 -10.40
C MET A 105 2.04 -6.12 -11.09
N ILE A 106 2.54 -5.92 -12.32
CA ILE A 106 1.98 -4.97 -13.28
C ILE A 106 1.17 -5.76 -14.31
N THR A 107 -0.14 -5.53 -14.31
CA THR A 107 -1.05 -6.17 -15.26
C THR A 107 -1.45 -5.17 -16.35
N THR A 108 -1.26 -5.54 -17.60
CA THR A 108 -1.74 -4.74 -18.73
C THR A 108 -3.26 -4.84 -18.83
N LEU A 109 -3.96 -3.72 -18.63
CA LEU A 109 -5.42 -3.61 -18.78
C LEU A 109 -5.81 -3.26 -20.22
N ASP A 110 -5.00 -2.40 -20.87
CA ASP A 110 -5.18 -1.99 -22.25
C ASP A 110 -3.81 -1.77 -22.89
N ARG A 111 -3.59 -2.34 -24.06
CA ARG A 111 -2.33 -2.21 -24.82
C ARG A 111 -2.26 -0.95 -25.67
N GLY A 112 -3.34 -0.24 -25.82
CA GLY A 112 -3.39 0.96 -26.64
C GLY A 112 -3.16 0.69 -28.13
N THR A 113 -4.02 -0.11 -28.75
CA THR A 113 -3.97 -0.34 -30.21
C THR A 113 -4.23 0.96 -30.95
N ASN A 114 -3.69 1.11 -32.17
CA ASN A 114 -3.87 2.31 -33.02
C ASN A 114 -3.54 3.66 -32.34
N CYS A 115 -2.57 3.64 -31.41
CA CYS A 115 -2.16 4.82 -30.65
C CYS A 115 -3.19 5.34 -29.64
N THR A 116 -4.10 4.50 -29.19
CA THR A 116 -4.95 4.79 -28.03
C THR A 116 -4.16 4.72 -26.74
N ASN A 117 -4.75 5.16 -25.64
CA ASN A 117 -4.08 5.14 -24.33
C ASN A 117 -3.76 3.71 -23.89
N GLN A 118 -2.61 3.55 -23.24
CA GLN A 118 -2.25 2.30 -22.56
C GLN A 118 -2.62 2.38 -21.09
N ARG A 119 -3.12 1.29 -20.55
CA ARG A 119 -3.52 1.20 -19.14
C ARG A 119 -2.89 -0.02 -18.48
N TYR A 120 -2.38 0.21 -17.28
CA TYR A 120 -1.75 -0.81 -16.44
C TYR A 120 -2.32 -0.75 -15.04
N ARG A 121 -2.52 -1.88 -14.42
CA ARG A 121 -2.73 -1.98 -12.97
C ARG A 121 -1.39 -2.33 -12.33
N VAL A 122 -0.95 -1.50 -11.41
CA VAL A 122 0.19 -1.78 -10.52
C VAL A 122 -0.38 -2.15 -9.17
N ALA A 123 -0.08 -3.34 -8.69
CA ALA A 123 -0.51 -3.81 -7.38
C ALA A 123 0.67 -4.45 -6.67
N ASP A 124 0.99 -3.96 -5.48
CA ASP A 124 2.08 -4.50 -4.66
C ASP A 124 1.82 -4.31 -3.17
N THR A 125 2.55 -5.07 -2.38
CA THR A 125 2.63 -4.94 -0.93
C THR A 125 3.79 -4.02 -0.56
N LEU A 126 3.55 -3.12 0.38
CA LEU A 126 4.60 -2.31 1.01
C LEU A 126 5.07 -3.01 2.28
N GLN A 127 6.38 -3.03 2.46
CA GLN A 127 7.08 -3.57 3.63
C GLN A 127 7.82 -2.46 4.36
N ASP A 128 8.25 -2.74 5.58
CA ASP A 128 9.01 -1.80 6.41
C ASP A 128 8.32 -0.44 6.54
N VAL A 129 6.98 -0.46 6.55
CA VAL A 129 6.21 0.77 6.67
C VAL A 129 6.40 1.34 8.06
N SER A 130 6.83 2.60 8.11
CA SER A 130 7.07 3.30 9.37
C SER A 130 6.56 4.73 9.30
N THR A 131 6.19 5.23 10.47
CA THR A 131 5.87 6.64 10.73
C THR A 131 6.90 7.23 11.68
N THR A 132 6.71 8.46 12.11
CA THR A 132 7.54 9.09 13.15
C THR A 132 7.45 8.37 14.51
N THR A 133 6.39 7.61 14.74
CA THR A 133 6.09 6.98 16.04
C THR A 133 5.91 5.45 15.99
N THR A 134 5.72 4.88 14.80
CA THR A 134 5.40 3.45 14.63
C THR A 134 6.31 2.85 13.57
N SER A 135 6.76 1.62 13.77
CA SER A 135 7.59 0.85 12.84
C SER A 135 6.98 -0.54 12.60
N ASN A 136 7.53 -1.26 11.62
CA ASN A 136 7.13 -2.62 11.25
C ASN A 136 5.69 -2.77 10.73
N GLY A 137 5.13 -1.69 10.19
CA GLY A 137 3.86 -1.75 9.49
C GLY A 137 4.00 -2.40 8.10
N THR A 138 2.87 -2.73 7.54
CA THR A 138 2.73 -3.18 6.14
C THR A 138 1.72 -2.31 5.42
N GLY A 139 1.70 -2.38 4.09
CA GLY A 139 0.71 -1.65 3.31
C GLY A 139 0.42 -2.30 1.98
N THR A 140 -0.56 -1.76 1.28
CA THR A 140 -0.86 -2.14 -0.11
C THR A 140 -0.91 -0.90 -0.98
N PHE A 141 -0.35 -1.00 -2.18
CA PHE A 141 -0.36 0.02 -3.21
C PHE A 141 -1.06 -0.55 -4.43
N ILE A 142 -2.25 -0.06 -4.75
CA ILE A 142 -3.05 -0.55 -5.87
C ILE A 142 -3.48 0.64 -6.71
N VAL A 143 -2.88 0.79 -7.88
CA VAL A 143 -3.16 1.93 -8.75
C VAL A 143 -3.36 1.51 -10.22
N THR A 144 -4.11 2.33 -10.94
CA THR A 144 -4.18 2.29 -12.40
C THR A 144 -3.31 3.41 -12.97
N LEU A 145 -2.32 3.02 -13.76
CA LEU A 145 -1.48 3.91 -14.54
C LEU A 145 -2.04 4.02 -15.96
N THR A 146 -2.25 5.23 -16.45
CA THR A 146 -2.73 5.49 -17.81
C THR A 146 -1.71 6.35 -18.54
N HIS A 147 -1.08 5.78 -19.55
CA HIS A 147 -0.23 6.50 -20.50
C HIS A 147 -1.08 7.07 -21.63
N TYR A 148 -1.19 8.38 -21.68
CA TYR A 148 -1.85 9.11 -22.77
C TYR A 148 -0.90 9.21 -23.94
N ARG A 149 -1.34 8.78 -25.10
CA ARG A 149 -0.52 8.66 -26.30
C ARG A 149 -1.11 9.44 -27.44
N HIS A 150 -0.24 9.95 -28.31
CA HIS A 150 -0.63 10.48 -29.61
C HIS A 150 0.42 10.13 -30.67
N ARG A 151 0.06 10.32 -31.93
CA ARG A 151 0.92 10.02 -33.04
C ARG A 151 1.73 11.25 -33.43
N ILE A 152 3.07 11.11 -33.37
CA ILE A 152 4.01 12.15 -33.85
C ILE A 152 4.88 11.48 -34.93
N LEU A 153 4.92 12.05 -36.12
CA LEU A 153 5.70 11.55 -37.25
C LEU A 153 5.53 10.02 -37.47
N GLY A 154 4.30 9.54 -37.39
CA GLY A 154 3.97 8.12 -37.57
C GLY A 154 4.22 7.23 -36.37
N ARG A 155 4.89 7.71 -35.32
CA ARG A 155 5.21 6.95 -34.09
C ARG A 155 4.23 7.28 -32.98
N CYS A 156 3.82 6.27 -32.23
CA CYS A 156 3.05 6.46 -30.99
C CYS A 156 3.95 6.86 -29.85
N VAL A 157 3.73 8.03 -29.30
CA VAL A 157 4.51 8.60 -28.20
C VAL A 157 3.60 8.85 -27.00
N ALA A 158 4.00 8.37 -25.81
CA ALA A 158 3.38 8.77 -24.57
C ALA A 158 3.84 10.19 -24.21
N TYR A 159 2.89 11.09 -23.97
CA TYR A 159 3.18 12.49 -23.64
C TYR A 159 2.77 12.85 -22.21
N LYS A 160 1.99 12.00 -21.59
CA LYS A 160 1.48 12.20 -20.23
C LYS A 160 1.15 10.84 -19.63
N ALA A 161 1.40 10.71 -18.35
CA ALA A 161 0.96 9.55 -17.59
C ALA A 161 0.24 10.00 -16.31
N ARG A 162 -0.91 9.43 -16.03
CA ARG A 162 -1.66 9.64 -14.80
C ARG A 162 -1.79 8.36 -14.03
N VAL A 163 -1.80 8.48 -12.71
CA VAL A 163 -2.01 7.38 -11.79
C VAL A 163 -3.15 7.72 -10.84
N ALA A 164 -4.00 6.74 -10.55
CA ALA A 164 -5.07 6.86 -9.56
C ALA A 164 -5.36 5.50 -8.93
N GLY A 165 -5.67 5.48 -7.65
CA GLY A 165 -5.96 4.24 -6.94
C GLY A 165 -6.03 4.41 -5.44
N THR A 166 -5.66 3.37 -4.72
CA THR A 166 -5.70 3.30 -3.26
C THR A 166 -4.36 2.88 -2.68
N LEU A 167 -4.12 3.40 -1.50
CA LEU A 167 -3.01 3.08 -0.63
C LEU A 167 -3.57 2.76 0.74
N SER A 168 -3.16 1.68 1.38
CA SER A 168 -3.56 1.37 2.75
C SER A 168 -2.37 0.93 3.57
N PHE A 169 -2.44 1.18 4.87
CA PHE A 169 -1.43 0.77 5.85
C PHE A 169 -2.07 0.07 7.02
N THR A 170 -1.31 -0.83 7.63
CA THR A 170 -1.64 -1.53 8.87
C THR A 170 -0.40 -1.49 9.76
N PHE A 171 -0.58 -1.05 11.00
CA PHE A 171 0.45 -0.92 12.04
C PHE A 171 0.13 -1.77 13.24
#